data_b578ac265987c55096cefee33a2ccbfc
#
_entry.id   b578ac265987c55096cefee33a2ccbfc
#
_cell.length_a   1.000
_cell.length_b   1.000
_cell.length_c   1.000
_cell.angle_alpha   90.00
_cell.angle_beta   90.00
_cell.angle_gamma   90.00
#
_symmetry.space_group_name_H-M   'P 1'
#
loop_
_entity.id
_entity.type
_entity.pdbx_description
1 polymer ?
#
loop_
_entity_poly.entity_id
_entity_poly.type
_entity_poly.pdbx_seq_one_letter_code
_entity_poly.pdbx_strand_id
1 'polypeptide(L)'
;TFKDNIENLSESFLLQLEDIRVRRPDRYNHQILGGWMDKAEGVIFSNWSIGMFNEGAEYIHGQDFGFSVDPTVLIKAAIHKDSKKIWIKTMYAKPGMSTKDIGESNRRYAGEDLIVCDSAEPRLISELKEYCNIKPTIKRSGSILTGIALIQDFDLIIDPNSTELIKELNNYVWHER
;
A
#
# COMPACT_ATOMS: atom_id res chain seq x y z
N THR A 1 24.52 -0.97 -2.49
CA THR A 1 23.97 0.34 -2.95
C THR A 1 25.13 1.32 -3.16
N PHE A 2 24.90 2.47 -3.80
CA PHE A 2 25.93 3.52 -3.92
C PHE A 2 26.43 3.98 -2.54
N LYS A 3 25.62 3.88 -1.49
CA LYS A 3 26.01 4.19 -0.11
C LYS A 3 27.14 3.30 0.41
N ASP A 4 27.26 2.09 -0.12
CA ASP A 4 28.30 1.14 0.28
C ASP A 4 29.64 1.46 -0.41
N ASN A 5 29.64 2.39 -1.37
CA ASN A 5 30.81 2.78 -2.15
C ASN A 5 30.99 4.32 -2.27
N ILE A 6 30.46 5.06 -1.31
CA ILE A 6 30.40 6.53 -1.34
C ILE A 6 31.79 7.17 -1.42
N GLU A 7 32.79 6.54 -0.79
CA GLU A 7 34.18 7.01 -0.75
C GLU A 7 34.87 7.00 -2.12
N ASN A 8 34.35 6.24 -3.07
CA ASN A 8 34.92 6.10 -4.42
C ASN A 8 34.13 6.92 -5.47
N LEU A 9 33.13 7.70 -5.05
CA LEU A 9 32.34 8.51 -5.96
C LEU A 9 32.87 9.93 -6.06
N SER A 10 32.83 10.50 -7.28
CA SER A 10 33.25 11.90 -7.46
C SER A 10 32.28 12.87 -6.78
N GLU A 11 32.81 14.00 -6.28
CA GLU A 11 32.03 15.05 -5.64
C GLU A 11 30.92 15.59 -6.55
N SER A 12 31.20 15.73 -7.87
CA SER A 12 30.22 16.15 -8.88
C SER A 12 29.06 15.15 -9.01
N PHE A 13 29.35 13.85 -8.88
CA PHE A 13 28.32 12.80 -8.92
C PHE A 13 27.46 12.85 -7.65
N LEU A 14 28.06 13.05 -6.48
CA LEU A 14 27.32 13.19 -5.21
C LEU A 14 26.39 14.39 -5.22
N LEU A 15 26.82 15.52 -5.79
CA LEU A 15 25.98 16.71 -5.97
C LEU A 15 24.77 16.44 -6.91
N GLN A 16 25.00 15.71 -8.00
CA GLN A 16 23.91 15.30 -8.89
C GLN A 16 22.91 14.37 -8.20
N LEU A 17 23.39 13.45 -7.36
CA LEU A 17 22.53 12.57 -6.56
C LEU A 17 21.67 13.34 -5.58
N GLU A 18 22.25 14.36 -4.93
CA GLU A 18 21.54 15.23 -3.98
C GLU A 18 20.49 16.08 -4.71
N ASP A 19 20.80 16.63 -5.89
CA ASP A 19 19.84 17.37 -6.71
C ASP A 19 18.65 16.47 -7.14
N ILE A 20 18.94 15.22 -7.54
CA ILE A 20 17.88 14.23 -7.85
C ILE A 20 17.07 13.90 -6.60
N ARG A 21 17.70 13.76 -5.43
CA ARG A 21 17.03 13.49 -4.16
C ARG A 21 16.02 14.58 -3.80
N VAL A 22 16.40 15.83 -4.01
CA VAL A 22 15.58 17.00 -3.65
C VAL A 22 14.48 17.24 -4.69
N ARG A 23 14.81 17.19 -5.97
CA ARG A 23 13.88 17.53 -7.07
C ARG A 23 12.98 16.38 -7.51
N ARG A 24 13.45 15.13 -7.35
CA ARG A 24 12.74 13.90 -7.77
C ARG A 24 13.00 12.76 -6.78
N PRO A 25 12.45 12.85 -5.57
CA PRO A 25 12.67 11.86 -4.52
C PRO A 25 12.21 10.46 -4.91
N ASP A 26 11.17 10.34 -5.72
CA ASP A 26 10.72 9.11 -6.35
C ASP A 26 11.80 8.45 -7.22
N ARG A 27 12.41 9.23 -8.12
CA ARG A 27 13.50 8.77 -8.97
C ARG A 27 14.76 8.42 -8.19
N TYR A 28 15.05 9.19 -7.13
CA TYR A 28 16.18 8.92 -6.24
C TYR A 28 16.01 7.57 -5.55
N ASN A 29 14.86 7.31 -4.98
CA ASN A 29 14.55 6.04 -4.31
C ASN A 29 14.58 4.86 -5.27
N HIS A 30 14.05 5.03 -6.48
CA HIS A 30 14.03 3.98 -7.50
C HIS A 30 15.39 3.69 -8.12
N GLN A 31 16.10 4.71 -8.59
CA GLN A 31 17.29 4.52 -9.41
C GLN A 31 18.58 4.52 -8.63
N ILE A 32 18.61 5.17 -7.46
CA ILE A 32 19.86 5.45 -6.76
C ILE A 32 20.00 4.63 -5.47
N LEU A 33 18.93 4.44 -4.71
CA LEU A 33 18.97 3.59 -3.52
C LEU A 33 18.85 2.10 -3.81
N GLY A 34 18.83 1.71 -5.11
CA GLY A 34 18.65 0.31 -5.48
C GLY A 34 17.27 -0.21 -5.08
N GLY A 35 16.28 0.66 -5.09
CA GLY A 35 14.86 0.32 -4.97
C GLY A 35 14.33 -0.45 -6.19
N TRP A 36 15.22 -0.98 -7.00
CA TRP A 36 14.97 -2.08 -7.90
C TRP A 36 14.81 -3.34 -7.04
N MET A 37 13.62 -3.49 -6.50
CA MET A 37 13.14 -4.83 -6.36
C MET A 37 12.82 -5.24 -7.79
N ASP A 38 13.63 -6.13 -8.36
CA ASP A 38 13.29 -6.81 -9.60
C ASP A 38 11.87 -7.33 -9.40
N LYS A 39 10.92 -6.78 -10.17
CA LYS A 39 9.55 -7.28 -10.12
C LYS A 39 9.65 -8.74 -10.50
N ALA A 40 9.15 -9.64 -9.69
CA ALA A 40 9.17 -11.06 -10.00
C ALA A 40 8.54 -11.26 -11.38
N GLU A 41 9.06 -12.21 -12.15
CA GLU A 41 8.49 -12.53 -13.45
C GLU A 41 7.02 -12.96 -13.26
N GLY A 42 6.09 -12.39 -14.02
CA GLY A 42 4.66 -12.68 -13.89
C GLY A 42 3.93 -11.96 -12.76
N VAL A 43 4.44 -10.84 -12.24
CA VAL A 43 3.70 -10.04 -11.25
C VAL A 43 2.33 -9.60 -11.78
N ILE A 44 1.33 -9.63 -10.91
CA ILE A 44 -0.05 -9.24 -11.22
C ILE A 44 -0.15 -7.73 -11.45
N PHE A 45 0.51 -6.92 -10.61
CA PHE A 45 0.50 -5.46 -10.72
C PHE A 45 1.87 -4.94 -11.13
N SER A 46 1.99 -4.53 -12.39
CA SER A 46 3.19 -3.85 -12.93
C SER A 46 2.99 -2.33 -13.06
N ASN A 47 1.75 -1.86 -12.91
CA ASN A 47 1.25 -0.51 -13.15
C ASN A 47 1.35 0.40 -11.92
N TRP A 48 2.44 0.34 -11.17
CA TRP A 48 2.61 1.18 -9.99
C TRP A 48 3.95 1.91 -9.94
N SER A 49 3.96 3.02 -9.21
CA SER A 49 5.12 3.87 -8.93
C SER A 49 5.07 4.40 -7.49
N ILE A 50 6.21 4.83 -6.97
CA ILE A 50 6.27 5.51 -5.67
C ILE A 50 5.93 6.99 -5.86
N GLY A 51 5.07 7.51 -4.98
CA GLY A 51 4.71 8.93 -4.98
C GLY A 51 3.93 9.31 -3.73
N MET A 52 3.84 10.61 -3.45
CA MET A 52 3.10 11.10 -2.29
C MET A 52 1.61 10.89 -2.45
N PHE A 53 0.95 10.52 -1.34
CA PHE A 53 -0.51 10.38 -1.30
C PHE A 53 -1.19 11.73 -1.58
N ASN A 54 -2.26 11.72 -2.37
CA ASN A 54 -3.04 12.92 -2.65
C ASN A 54 -4.08 13.16 -1.55
N GLU A 55 -3.73 13.94 -0.56
CA GLU A 55 -4.61 14.23 0.60
C GLU A 55 -5.86 15.06 0.23
N GLY A 56 -5.89 15.70 -0.94
CA GLY A 56 -7.05 16.46 -1.43
C GLY A 56 -8.06 15.64 -2.22
N ALA A 57 -7.78 14.36 -2.49
CA ALA A 57 -8.68 13.49 -3.22
C ALA A 57 -9.67 12.78 -2.28
N GLU A 58 -10.84 12.43 -2.82
CA GLU A 58 -11.82 11.59 -2.14
C GLU A 58 -11.22 10.19 -1.89
N TYR A 59 -11.36 9.67 -0.69
CA TYR A 59 -10.68 8.44 -0.27
C TYR A 59 -11.60 7.49 0.52
N ILE A 60 -11.15 6.27 0.65
CA ILE A 60 -11.77 5.21 1.44
C ILE A 60 -10.68 4.46 2.21
N HIS A 61 -11.04 3.87 3.35
CA HIS A 61 -10.16 2.95 4.06
C HIS A 61 -10.50 1.50 3.73
N GLY A 62 -9.44 0.70 3.53
CA GLY A 62 -9.52 -0.74 3.34
C GLY A 62 -8.81 -1.48 4.45
N GLN A 63 -9.40 -2.57 4.97
CA GLN A 63 -8.77 -3.36 6.03
C GLN A 63 -8.74 -4.84 5.68
N ASP A 64 -7.59 -5.44 5.94
CA ASP A 64 -7.38 -6.88 5.97
C ASP A 64 -6.99 -7.33 7.38
N PHE A 65 -7.54 -8.47 7.81
CA PHE A 65 -7.29 -9.00 9.13
C PHE A 65 -6.27 -10.12 9.07
N GLY A 66 -5.12 -9.90 9.70
CA GLY A 66 -4.16 -10.94 9.98
C GLY A 66 -4.37 -11.56 11.36
N PHE A 67 -3.79 -12.74 11.57
CA PHE A 67 -3.81 -13.41 12.86
C PHE A 67 -2.43 -13.32 13.53
N SER A 68 -1.77 -14.42 13.84
CA SER A 68 -0.55 -14.41 14.68
C SER A 68 0.71 -13.93 13.95
N VAL A 69 0.91 -14.33 12.70
CA VAL A 69 2.10 -14.03 11.89
C VAL A 69 1.77 -13.01 10.82
N ASP A 70 0.63 -13.16 10.17
CA ASP A 70 0.16 -12.24 9.15
C ASP A 70 -0.30 -10.92 9.80
N PRO A 71 0.11 -9.76 9.27
CA PRO A 71 -0.28 -8.48 9.86
C PRO A 71 -1.75 -8.15 9.58
N THR A 72 -2.43 -7.55 10.56
CA THR A 72 -3.63 -6.77 10.31
C THR A 72 -3.22 -5.46 9.69
N VAL A 73 -3.80 -5.12 8.55
CA VAL A 73 -3.41 -3.96 7.74
C VAL A 73 -4.60 -3.01 7.55
N LEU A 74 -4.36 -1.71 7.73
CA LEU A 74 -5.28 -0.65 7.32
C LEU A 74 -4.59 0.19 6.26
N ILE A 75 -5.26 0.38 5.13
CA ILE A 75 -4.82 1.29 4.06
C ILE A 75 -5.81 2.44 3.91
N LYS A 76 -5.31 3.55 3.36
CA LYS A 76 -6.08 4.66 2.81
C LYS A 76 -5.89 4.65 1.30
N ALA A 77 -6.98 4.66 0.52
CA ALA A 77 -6.93 4.66 -0.94
C ALA A 77 -7.80 5.78 -1.50
N ALA A 78 -7.22 6.57 -2.40
CA ALA A 78 -7.93 7.64 -3.10
C ALA A 78 -7.98 7.33 -4.60
N ILE A 79 -9.13 7.53 -5.24
CA ILE A 79 -9.37 7.17 -6.64
C ILE A 79 -9.76 8.40 -7.43
N HIS A 80 -9.03 8.69 -8.50
CA HIS A 80 -9.38 9.71 -9.48
C HIS A 80 -9.65 9.05 -10.83
N LYS A 81 -10.94 8.89 -11.16
CA LYS A 81 -11.40 8.11 -12.31
C LYS A 81 -10.98 8.70 -13.65
N ASP A 82 -11.05 10.03 -13.78
CA ASP A 82 -10.75 10.70 -15.06
C ASP A 82 -9.28 10.60 -15.44
N SER A 83 -8.38 10.68 -14.47
CA SER A 83 -6.93 10.50 -14.70
C SER A 83 -6.46 9.07 -14.55
N LYS A 84 -7.36 8.12 -14.25
CA LYS A 84 -7.04 6.70 -14.03
C LYS A 84 -5.92 6.50 -13.00
N LYS A 85 -6.00 7.19 -11.84
CA LYS A 85 -5.01 7.10 -10.76
C LYS A 85 -5.62 6.63 -9.47
N ILE A 86 -4.88 5.77 -8.77
CA ILE A 86 -5.19 5.34 -7.40
C ILE A 86 -3.95 5.63 -6.54
N TRP A 87 -4.11 6.43 -5.50
CA TRP A 87 -3.09 6.63 -4.47
C TRP A 87 -3.37 5.70 -3.30
N ILE A 88 -2.35 5.01 -2.81
CA ILE A 88 -2.47 4.08 -1.70
C ILE A 88 -1.41 4.39 -0.64
N LYS A 89 -1.86 4.45 0.61
CA LYS A 89 -1.02 4.68 1.78
C LYS A 89 -1.36 3.67 2.88
N THR A 90 -0.35 2.98 3.39
CA THR A 90 -0.51 2.13 4.57
C THR A 90 -0.61 2.98 5.83
N MET A 91 -1.70 2.85 6.56
CA MET A 91 -1.91 3.55 7.83
C MET A 91 -1.27 2.80 8.98
N TYR A 92 -1.41 1.49 9.01
CA TYR A 92 -0.65 0.56 9.85
C TYR A 92 -0.64 -0.85 9.26
N ALA A 93 0.37 -1.64 9.64
CA ALA A 93 0.50 -3.07 9.38
C ALA A 93 1.15 -3.71 10.63
N LYS A 94 0.40 -4.52 11.38
CA LYS A 94 0.88 -5.10 12.64
C LYS A 94 0.33 -6.52 12.82
N PRO A 95 1.18 -7.51 13.13
CA PRO A 95 0.74 -8.86 13.49
C PRO A 95 0.23 -8.93 14.93
N GLY A 96 -0.55 -9.96 15.25
CA GLY A 96 -0.92 -10.32 16.62
C GLY A 96 -1.77 -9.29 17.37
N MET A 97 -2.55 -8.45 16.67
CA MET A 97 -3.41 -7.44 17.30
C MET A 97 -4.65 -8.07 17.91
N SER A 98 -5.02 -7.66 19.12
CA SER A 98 -6.32 -7.96 19.69
C SER A 98 -7.44 -7.13 19.04
N THR A 99 -8.70 -7.53 19.20
CA THR A 99 -9.87 -6.74 18.73
C THR A 99 -9.80 -5.31 19.24
N LYS A 100 -9.42 -5.12 20.50
CA LYS A 100 -9.29 -3.80 21.11
C LYS A 100 -8.20 -2.97 20.42
N ASP A 101 -7.01 -3.56 20.17
CA ASP A 101 -5.90 -2.86 19.51
C ASP A 101 -6.26 -2.44 18.09
N ILE A 102 -6.98 -3.30 17.36
CA ILE A 102 -7.49 -2.99 16.02
C ILE A 102 -8.49 -1.83 16.10
N GLY A 103 -9.46 -1.92 17.01
CA GLY A 103 -10.49 -0.90 17.18
C GLY A 103 -9.92 0.47 17.54
N GLU A 104 -8.99 0.54 18.50
CA GLU A 104 -8.30 1.77 18.90
C GLU A 104 -7.44 2.35 17.76
N SER A 105 -6.74 1.47 17.01
CA SER A 105 -5.96 1.88 15.84
C SER A 105 -6.86 2.41 14.73
N ASN A 106 -7.97 1.76 14.44
CA ASN A 106 -8.93 2.20 13.45
C ASN A 106 -9.50 3.58 13.81
N ARG A 107 -9.91 3.77 15.07
CA ARG A 107 -10.39 5.07 15.56
C ARG A 107 -9.32 6.16 15.42
N ARG A 108 -8.06 5.83 15.71
CA ARG A 108 -6.95 6.77 15.60
C ARG A 108 -6.66 7.20 14.17
N TYR A 109 -6.69 6.27 13.21
CA TYR A 109 -6.24 6.51 11.84
C TYR A 109 -7.35 6.83 10.85
N ALA A 110 -8.55 6.28 11.05
CA ALA A 110 -9.70 6.51 10.19
C ALA A 110 -10.78 7.40 10.84
N GLY A 111 -10.78 7.57 12.17
CA GLY A 111 -11.80 8.37 12.86
C GLY A 111 -13.20 7.82 12.63
N GLU A 112 -14.08 8.66 12.08
CA GLU A 112 -15.47 8.31 11.71
C GLU A 112 -15.62 7.83 10.26
N ASP A 113 -14.53 7.84 9.48
CA ASP A 113 -14.55 7.43 8.09
C ASP A 113 -14.91 5.97 7.93
N LEU A 114 -15.54 5.64 6.80
CA LEU A 114 -15.91 4.27 6.48
C LEU A 114 -14.65 3.42 6.20
N ILE A 115 -14.55 2.30 6.92
CA ILE A 115 -13.58 1.24 6.66
C ILE A 115 -14.31 0.07 5.98
N VAL A 116 -13.82 -0.35 4.81
CA VAL A 116 -14.30 -1.56 4.13
C VAL A 116 -13.30 -2.69 4.41
N CYS A 117 -13.77 -3.78 4.99
CA CYS A 117 -12.90 -4.89 5.39
C CYS A 117 -13.22 -6.19 4.65
N ASP A 118 -12.30 -7.16 4.71
CA ASP A 118 -12.60 -8.52 4.28
C ASP A 118 -13.76 -9.11 5.12
N SER A 119 -14.61 -9.90 4.51
CA SER A 119 -15.81 -10.49 5.11
C SER A 119 -15.55 -11.85 5.81
N ALA A 120 -14.30 -12.33 5.86
CA ALA A 120 -13.95 -13.64 6.39
C ALA A 120 -14.18 -13.78 7.92
N GLU A 121 -14.13 -12.66 8.66
CA GLU A 121 -14.18 -12.62 10.14
C GLU A 121 -15.44 -11.88 10.67
N PRO A 122 -16.67 -12.44 10.47
CA PRO A 122 -17.91 -11.71 10.81
C PRO A 122 -18.05 -11.38 12.28
N ARG A 123 -17.50 -12.22 13.19
CA ARG A 123 -17.53 -11.97 14.63
C ARG A 123 -16.63 -10.77 14.98
N LEU A 124 -15.40 -10.75 14.50
CA LEU A 124 -14.46 -9.65 14.70
C LEU A 124 -15.05 -8.33 14.17
N ILE A 125 -15.63 -8.37 12.98
CA ILE A 125 -16.29 -7.20 12.37
C ILE A 125 -17.44 -6.68 13.26
N SER A 126 -18.23 -7.60 13.84
CA SER A 126 -19.32 -7.23 14.74
C SER A 126 -18.81 -6.52 16.00
N GLU A 127 -17.74 -7.01 16.59
CA GLU A 127 -17.08 -6.41 17.76
C GLU A 127 -16.46 -5.03 17.42
N LEU A 128 -15.82 -4.91 16.25
CA LEU A 128 -15.18 -3.66 15.80
C LEU A 128 -16.16 -2.52 15.53
N LYS A 129 -17.43 -2.81 15.26
CA LYS A 129 -18.48 -1.77 15.10
C LYS A 129 -18.69 -0.90 16.34
N GLU A 130 -18.29 -1.37 17.52
CA GLU A 130 -18.31 -0.58 18.75
C GLU A 130 -17.19 0.49 18.77
N TYR A 131 -16.17 0.33 17.94
CA TYR A 131 -15.00 1.21 17.90
C TYR A 131 -14.98 2.14 16.70
N CYS A 132 -15.45 1.70 15.53
CA CYS A 132 -15.30 2.41 14.27
C CYS A 132 -16.41 2.09 13.26
N ASN A 133 -16.53 2.93 12.24
CA ASN A 133 -17.46 2.74 11.14
C ASN A 133 -16.92 1.72 10.13
N ILE A 134 -17.19 0.44 10.35
CA ILE A 134 -16.63 -0.67 9.57
C ILE A 134 -17.74 -1.51 8.91
N LYS A 135 -17.52 -1.91 7.64
CA LYS A 135 -18.42 -2.77 6.88
C LYS A 135 -17.66 -3.83 6.11
N PRO A 136 -18.16 -5.08 6.03
CA PRO A 136 -17.57 -6.11 5.22
C PRO A 136 -17.79 -5.85 3.73
N THR A 137 -16.85 -6.32 2.90
CA THR A 137 -17.02 -6.41 1.45
C THR A 137 -18.10 -7.41 1.08
N ILE A 138 -18.78 -7.17 -0.03
CA ILE A 138 -19.70 -8.15 -0.64
C ILE A 138 -18.92 -8.95 -1.67
N LYS A 139 -18.53 -10.17 -1.31
CA LYS A 139 -17.84 -11.11 -2.20
C LYS A 139 -18.85 -11.80 -3.12
N ARG A 140 -18.60 -11.72 -4.43
CA ARG A 140 -19.33 -12.47 -5.47
C ARG A 140 -18.36 -13.41 -6.17
N SER A 141 -18.89 -14.46 -6.83
CA SER A 141 -18.06 -15.31 -7.66
C SER A 141 -17.31 -14.48 -8.70
N GLY A 142 -15.99 -14.68 -8.82
CA GLY A 142 -15.13 -13.92 -9.74
C GLY A 142 -14.75 -12.50 -9.30
N SER A 143 -15.21 -12.04 -8.12
CA SER A 143 -14.94 -10.66 -7.67
C SER A 143 -13.44 -10.34 -7.52
N ILE A 144 -12.61 -11.33 -7.20
CA ILE A 144 -11.15 -11.14 -7.09
C ILE A 144 -10.55 -10.82 -8.47
N LEU A 145 -10.84 -11.63 -9.48
CA LEU A 145 -10.34 -11.43 -10.85
C LEU A 145 -10.84 -10.10 -11.45
N THR A 146 -12.12 -9.79 -11.22
CA THR A 146 -12.71 -8.51 -11.65
C THR A 146 -12.04 -7.33 -10.94
N GLY A 147 -11.75 -7.46 -9.65
CA GLY A 147 -11.04 -6.43 -8.87
C GLY A 147 -9.61 -6.23 -9.36
N ILE A 148 -8.88 -7.30 -9.63
CA ILE A 148 -7.53 -7.24 -10.21
C ILE A 148 -7.56 -6.52 -11.56
N ALA A 149 -8.44 -6.94 -12.48
CA ALA A 149 -8.57 -6.32 -13.79
C ALA A 149 -8.91 -4.82 -13.69
N LEU A 150 -9.81 -4.45 -12.76
CA LEU A 150 -10.14 -3.05 -12.53
C LEU A 150 -8.94 -2.24 -12.05
N ILE A 151 -8.16 -2.77 -11.09
CA ILE A 151 -6.98 -2.08 -10.54
C ILE A 151 -5.88 -1.96 -11.60
N GLN A 152 -5.73 -2.96 -12.48
CA GLN A 152 -4.77 -2.92 -13.59
C GLN A 152 -5.06 -1.82 -14.62
N ASP A 153 -6.29 -1.32 -14.69
CA ASP A 153 -6.70 -0.19 -15.53
C ASP A 153 -6.24 1.18 -15.00
N PHE A 154 -5.66 1.25 -13.82
CA PHE A 154 -5.24 2.48 -13.15
C PHE A 154 -3.72 2.51 -12.96
N ASP A 155 -3.16 3.73 -12.92
CA ASP A 155 -1.80 3.94 -12.42
C ASP A 155 -1.85 3.99 -10.89
N LEU A 156 -1.18 3.05 -10.23
CA LEU A 156 -1.10 3.01 -8.78
C LEU A 156 0.07 3.86 -8.28
N ILE A 157 -0.21 4.77 -7.36
CA ILE A 157 0.79 5.62 -6.73
C ILE A 157 0.87 5.23 -5.26
N ILE A 158 2.00 4.64 -4.89
CA ILE A 158 2.21 4.05 -3.56
C ILE A 158 3.04 5.00 -2.71
N ASP A 159 2.51 5.37 -1.54
CA ASP A 159 3.23 6.21 -0.57
C ASP A 159 4.56 5.55 -0.19
N PRO A 160 5.69 6.28 -0.19
CA PRO A 160 7.02 5.73 0.06
C PRO A 160 7.17 5.07 1.44
N ASN A 161 6.34 5.41 2.42
CA ASN A 161 6.35 4.80 3.75
C ASN A 161 5.58 3.48 3.81
N SER A 162 4.87 3.10 2.74
CA SER A 162 4.11 1.84 2.63
C SER A 162 5.01 0.66 2.24
N THR A 163 6.08 0.43 2.99
CA THR A 163 7.15 -0.51 2.65
C THR A 163 6.67 -1.95 2.49
N GLU A 164 5.76 -2.42 3.34
CA GLU A 164 5.21 -3.78 3.24
C GLU A 164 4.34 -3.94 1.99
N LEU A 165 3.49 -2.97 1.67
CA LEU A 165 2.70 -2.98 0.44
C LEU A 165 3.59 -2.99 -0.81
N ILE A 166 4.70 -2.22 -0.81
CA ILE A 166 5.66 -2.21 -1.91
C ILE A 166 6.29 -3.59 -2.09
N LYS A 167 6.67 -4.27 -1.00
CA LYS A 167 7.20 -5.64 -1.05
C LYS A 167 6.16 -6.62 -1.61
N GLU A 168 4.92 -6.54 -1.17
CA GLU A 168 3.85 -7.41 -1.66
C GLU A 168 3.57 -7.20 -3.13
N LEU A 169 3.44 -5.95 -3.60
CA LEU A 169 3.22 -5.65 -5.02
C LEU A 169 4.33 -6.19 -5.93
N ASN A 170 5.58 -6.23 -5.44
CA ASN A 170 6.69 -6.81 -6.18
C ASN A 170 6.66 -8.34 -6.27
N ASN A 171 6.01 -9.01 -5.32
CA ASN A 171 5.99 -10.46 -5.19
C ASN A 171 4.61 -11.09 -5.46
N TYR A 172 3.59 -10.28 -5.74
CA TYR A 172 2.24 -10.77 -5.99
C TYR A 172 2.13 -11.29 -7.43
N VAL A 173 2.28 -12.60 -7.56
CA VAL A 173 2.35 -13.32 -8.84
C VAL A 173 1.19 -14.30 -9.00
N TRP A 174 0.89 -14.66 -10.24
CA TRP A 174 -0.02 -15.78 -10.51
C TRP A 174 0.66 -17.09 -10.11
N HIS A 175 -0.01 -17.88 -9.27
CA HIS A 175 0.41 -19.27 -9.05
C HIS A 175 -0.08 -20.14 -10.21
N GLU A 176 0.85 -20.78 -10.89
CA GLU A 176 0.51 -21.87 -11.81
C GLU A 176 -0.13 -23.01 -10.99
N ARG A 177 -1.27 -23.50 -11.48
CA ARG A 177 -1.95 -24.66 -10.88
C ARG A 177 -1.40 -25.95 -11.48
#